data_77e86056ad3fa190c629f00e89dd98da
#
_entry.id   77e86056ad3fa190c629f00e89dd98da
#
_cell.length_a   1.000
_cell.length_b   1.000
_cell.length_c   1.000
_cell.angle_alpha   90.00
_cell.angle_beta   90.00
_cell.angle_gamma   90.00
#
_symmetry.space_group_name_H-M   'P 1'
#
loop_
_entity.id
_entity.type
_entity.pdbx_description
1 polymer ?
#
loop_
_entity_poly.entity_id
_entity_poly.type
_entity_poly.pdbx_seq_one_letter_code
_entity_poly.pdbx_strand_id
1 'polypeptide(L)'
;MSPDKILFVDDEPMALKYFERLVSPVASVITASSVEQGKAILLERGGEIAVLVSDQRMPGAHGNELLSYAREYHPRIVRMLTTAYSELGEAIEAINSGEIYRYITKPWDMGSLHADLKNALELAELRNERDHLVREKLLVQQQQLLGTRMASLAMLGAGAVSGDSSGALQRYARTALTVGCSAPTTPWNQWNYAGLLQAEAQRGMAITQGLSRWQAEFGADRTPERAFALLAQALNTQAQGASVSLSSATPLTALLNAAPGQLPEADETAWLAWLLWWNAPVQVLPQAGGGWTLQAADSVEPAPTRDWLEQVIEQLAEI
;
A
#
# COMPACT_ATOMS: atom_id res chain seq x y z
N MET A 1 8.04 -13.84 -9.57
CA MET A 1 9.29 -14.65 -9.60
C MET A 1 10.27 -14.02 -8.62
N SER A 2 10.89 -14.81 -7.77
CA SER A 2 11.95 -14.30 -6.89
C SER A 2 13.18 -13.93 -7.71
N PRO A 3 13.88 -12.82 -7.39
CA PRO A 3 15.14 -12.48 -8.03
C PRO A 3 16.18 -13.57 -7.74
N ASP A 4 16.82 -14.06 -8.76
CA ASP A 4 17.78 -15.20 -8.70
C ASP A 4 19.06 -14.99 -9.51
N LYS A 5 19.16 -13.81 -10.16
CA LYS A 5 20.29 -13.52 -11.06
C LYS A 5 21.36 -12.68 -10.38
N ILE A 6 22.59 -12.87 -10.84
CA ILE A 6 23.74 -12.05 -10.44
C ILE A 6 24.06 -11.07 -11.57
N LEU A 7 24.12 -9.78 -11.27
CA LEU A 7 24.69 -8.79 -12.17
C LEU A 7 26.16 -8.60 -11.83
N PHE A 8 27.04 -8.88 -12.78
CA PHE A 8 28.48 -8.66 -12.65
C PHE A 8 28.93 -7.53 -13.58
N VAL A 9 29.63 -6.54 -13.02
CA VAL A 9 30.08 -5.35 -13.74
C VAL A 9 31.59 -5.19 -13.62
N ASP A 10 32.28 -5.22 -14.76
CA ASP A 10 33.74 -5.13 -14.87
C ASP A 10 34.09 -4.65 -16.28
N ASP A 11 35.03 -3.72 -16.44
CA ASP A 11 35.40 -3.16 -17.76
C ASP A 11 36.28 -4.13 -18.58
N GLU A 12 36.84 -5.17 -17.97
CA GLU A 12 37.66 -6.17 -18.64
C GLU A 12 36.79 -7.28 -19.26
N PRO A 13 36.71 -7.42 -20.61
CA PRO A 13 35.92 -8.49 -21.25
C PRO A 13 36.33 -9.90 -20.88
N MET A 14 37.60 -10.10 -20.53
CA MET A 14 38.10 -11.40 -20.07
C MET A 14 37.62 -11.73 -18.65
N ALA A 15 37.56 -10.72 -17.76
CA ALA A 15 37.02 -10.87 -16.41
C ALA A 15 35.50 -11.20 -16.46
N LEU A 16 34.74 -10.55 -17.33
CA LEU A 16 33.29 -10.83 -17.51
C LEU A 16 33.06 -12.29 -17.92
N LYS A 17 33.77 -12.79 -18.96
CA LYS A 17 33.63 -14.17 -19.43
C LYS A 17 34.11 -15.18 -18.41
N TYR A 18 35.19 -14.86 -17.71
CA TYR A 18 35.76 -15.78 -16.70
C TYR A 18 34.84 -15.91 -15.49
N PHE A 19 34.31 -14.78 -15.00
CA PHE A 19 33.32 -14.75 -13.91
C PHE A 19 32.07 -15.52 -14.29
N GLU A 20 31.45 -15.22 -15.44
CA GLU A 20 30.26 -15.92 -15.93
C GLU A 20 30.47 -17.44 -15.98
N ARG A 21 31.62 -17.89 -16.52
CA ARG A 21 31.97 -19.33 -16.57
C ARG A 21 32.15 -19.96 -15.19
N LEU A 22 32.77 -19.24 -14.24
CA LEU A 22 32.96 -19.74 -12.88
C LEU A 22 31.61 -19.81 -12.13
N VAL A 23 30.74 -18.85 -12.31
CA VAL A 23 29.53 -18.69 -11.52
C VAL A 23 28.32 -19.42 -12.12
N SER A 24 28.35 -19.79 -13.41
CA SER A 24 27.26 -20.49 -14.10
C SER A 24 26.71 -21.73 -13.36
N PRO A 25 27.52 -22.52 -12.57
CA PRO A 25 26.96 -23.61 -11.77
C PRO A 25 26.17 -23.15 -10.52
N VAL A 26 26.30 -21.89 -10.13
CA VAL A 26 25.67 -21.32 -8.91
C VAL A 26 24.40 -20.56 -9.26
N ALA A 27 24.47 -19.66 -10.25
CA ALA A 27 23.33 -18.84 -10.68
C ALA A 27 23.53 -18.30 -12.11
N SER A 28 22.45 -17.82 -12.70
CA SER A 28 22.50 -17.09 -13.98
C SER A 28 23.17 -15.73 -13.78
N VAL A 29 24.12 -15.41 -14.66
CA VAL A 29 24.88 -14.15 -14.61
C VAL A 29 24.45 -13.24 -15.76
N ILE A 30 24.22 -11.98 -15.45
CA ILE A 30 24.11 -10.89 -16.42
C ILE A 30 25.39 -10.06 -16.29
N THR A 31 26.01 -9.68 -17.41
CA THR A 31 27.25 -8.92 -17.39
C THR A 31 27.07 -7.52 -17.94
N ALA A 32 27.82 -6.57 -17.40
CA ALA A 32 27.93 -5.21 -17.92
C ALA A 32 29.39 -4.77 -17.93
N SER A 33 29.76 -3.95 -18.90
CA SER A 33 31.14 -3.50 -19.11
C SER A 33 31.40 -2.08 -18.57
N SER A 34 30.41 -1.44 -17.95
CA SER A 34 30.56 -0.12 -17.32
C SER A 34 29.48 0.12 -16.26
N VAL A 35 29.70 1.15 -15.42
CA VAL A 35 28.73 1.61 -14.43
C VAL A 35 27.41 2.05 -15.10
N GLU A 36 27.48 2.75 -16.25
CA GLU A 36 26.30 3.21 -16.98
C GLU A 36 25.46 2.05 -17.49
N GLN A 37 26.11 1.03 -18.07
CA GLN A 37 25.43 -0.17 -18.51
C GLN A 37 24.84 -0.94 -17.32
N GLY A 38 25.54 -1.02 -16.20
CA GLY A 38 25.05 -1.60 -14.96
C GLY A 38 23.79 -0.91 -14.44
N LYS A 39 23.78 0.44 -14.41
CA LYS A 39 22.60 1.23 -14.03
C LYS A 39 21.41 1.02 -14.99
N ALA A 40 21.66 0.97 -16.31
CA ALA A 40 20.63 0.69 -17.29
C ALA A 40 19.97 -0.70 -17.07
N ILE A 41 20.78 -1.74 -16.81
CA ILE A 41 20.28 -3.08 -16.50
C ILE A 41 19.49 -3.10 -15.19
N LEU A 42 19.94 -2.39 -14.16
CA LEU A 42 19.21 -2.28 -12.89
C LEU A 42 17.84 -1.59 -13.08
N LEU A 43 17.78 -0.54 -13.91
CA LEU A 43 16.54 0.16 -14.21
C LEU A 43 15.55 -0.74 -14.96
N GLU A 44 16.02 -1.50 -15.96
CA GLU A 44 15.18 -2.34 -16.80
C GLU A 44 14.81 -3.68 -16.13
N ARG A 45 15.78 -4.31 -15.45
CA ARG A 45 15.70 -5.70 -14.97
C ARG A 45 16.02 -5.86 -13.49
N GLY A 46 16.04 -4.79 -12.70
CA GLY A 46 16.41 -4.83 -11.28
C GLY A 46 15.57 -5.80 -10.44
N GLY A 47 14.33 -6.07 -10.85
CA GLY A 47 13.47 -7.07 -10.21
C GLY A 47 13.92 -8.51 -10.36
N GLU A 48 14.83 -8.82 -11.30
CA GLU A 48 15.38 -10.16 -11.52
C GLU A 48 16.72 -10.34 -10.78
N ILE A 49 17.37 -9.25 -10.35
CA ILE A 49 18.72 -9.25 -9.78
C ILE A 49 18.64 -9.47 -8.27
N ALA A 50 19.27 -10.55 -7.80
CA ALA A 50 19.45 -10.86 -6.38
C ALA A 50 20.74 -10.26 -5.81
N VAL A 51 21.83 -10.34 -6.59
CA VAL A 51 23.17 -9.94 -6.19
C VAL A 51 23.79 -9.06 -7.26
N LEU A 52 24.38 -7.94 -6.86
CA LEU A 52 25.23 -7.09 -7.71
C LEU A 52 26.67 -7.24 -7.25
N VAL A 53 27.55 -7.61 -8.17
CA VAL A 53 28.98 -7.67 -7.98
C VAL A 53 29.63 -6.68 -8.92
N SER A 54 30.38 -5.71 -8.42
CA SER A 54 31.03 -4.67 -9.24
C SER A 54 32.52 -4.66 -9.01
N ASP A 55 33.28 -4.49 -10.08
CA ASP A 55 34.69 -4.13 -9.93
C ASP A 55 34.83 -2.75 -9.29
N GLN A 56 35.88 -2.56 -8.51
CA GLN A 56 36.17 -1.29 -7.82
C GLN A 56 36.56 -0.19 -8.78
N ARG A 57 37.44 -0.50 -9.76
CA ARG A 57 38.01 0.50 -10.66
C ARG A 57 37.68 0.22 -12.10
N MET A 58 36.87 1.07 -12.68
CA MET A 58 36.53 1.06 -14.10
C MET A 58 36.84 2.41 -14.71
N PRO A 59 37.18 2.49 -16.00
CA PRO A 59 37.42 3.76 -16.69
C PRO A 59 36.22 4.71 -16.56
N GLY A 60 36.47 5.91 -16.06
CA GLY A 60 35.45 6.98 -15.97
C GLY A 60 34.53 6.94 -14.76
N ALA A 61 34.44 5.81 -14.05
CA ALA A 61 33.59 5.68 -12.85
C ALA A 61 34.06 4.59 -11.89
N HIS A 62 33.71 4.70 -10.63
CA HIS A 62 34.05 3.70 -9.63
C HIS A 62 32.85 2.76 -9.33
N GLY A 63 33.14 1.50 -9.03
CA GLY A 63 32.13 0.52 -8.64
C GLY A 63 31.26 0.96 -7.46
N ASN A 64 31.82 1.70 -6.52
CA ASN A 64 31.09 2.27 -5.40
C ASN A 64 29.93 3.18 -5.82
N GLU A 65 30.02 3.86 -6.94
CA GLU A 65 28.92 4.69 -7.47
C GLU A 65 27.73 3.83 -7.88
N LEU A 66 27.99 2.68 -8.52
CA LEU A 66 26.95 1.73 -8.90
C LEU A 66 26.33 1.07 -7.65
N LEU A 67 27.15 0.73 -6.66
CA LEU A 67 26.68 0.12 -5.41
C LEU A 67 25.82 1.11 -4.60
N SER A 68 26.21 2.38 -4.56
CA SER A 68 25.43 3.47 -3.93
C SER A 68 24.10 3.69 -4.66
N TYR A 69 24.10 3.71 -5.99
CA TYR A 69 22.88 3.74 -6.79
C TYR A 69 21.96 2.56 -6.48
N ALA A 70 22.50 1.34 -6.46
CA ALA A 70 21.72 0.15 -6.13
C ALA A 70 21.20 0.17 -4.67
N ARG A 71 21.94 0.78 -3.73
CA ARG A 71 21.46 0.98 -2.35
C ARG A 71 20.24 1.88 -2.29
N GLU A 72 20.24 2.96 -3.05
CA GLU A 72 19.17 3.95 -3.04
C GLU A 72 17.90 3.45 -3.76
N TYR A 73 18.06 2.93 -4.98
CA TYR A 73 16.93 2.58 -5.84
C TYR A 73 16.53 1.10 -5.82
N HIS A 74 17.44 0.21 -5.41
CA HIS A 74 17.25 -1.25 -5.36
C HIS A 74 17.76 -1.84 -4.03
N PRO A 75 17.27 -1.40 -2.86
CA PRO A 75 17.84 -1.73 -1.54
C PRO A 75 17.84 -3.22 -1.21
N ARG A 76 17.02 -4.02 -1.90
CA ARG A 76 16.95 -5.48 -1.72
C ARG A 76 18.14 -6.22 -2.29
N ILE A 77 18.75 -5.68 -3.35
CA ILE A 77 19.90 -6.29 -4.01
C ILE A 77 21.07 -6.37 -3.03
N VAL A 78 21.63 -7.56 -2.86
CA VAL A 78 22.87 -7.75 -2.10
C VAL A 78 24.04 -7.25 -2.93
N ARG A 79 24.85 -6.35 -2.37
CA ARG A 79 25.92 -5.64 -3.07
C ARG A 79 27.27 -6.19 -2.64
N MET A 80 28.10 -6.53 -3.59
CA MET A 80 29.45 -7.03 -3.40
C MET A 80 30.43 -6.27 -4.29
N LEU A 81 31.68 -6.17 -3.86
CA LEU A 81 32.73 -5.49 -4.57
C LEU A 81 33.85 -6.48 -4.94
N THR A 82 34.38 -6.43 -6.16
CA THR A 82 35.64 -7.11 -6.48
C THR A 82 36.77 -6.10 -6.46
N THR A 83 37.91 -6.50 -5.90
CA THR A 83 39.03 -5.59 -5.71
C THR A 83 40.36 -6.30 -5.79
N ALA A 84 41.41 -5.60 -6.24
CA ALA A 84 42.79 -6.08 -6.13
C ALA A 84 43.27 -5.96 -4.67
N TYR A 85 44.28 -6.76 -4.31
CA TYR A 85 44.82 -6.79 -2.94
C TYR A 85 45.30 -5.44 -2.42
N SER A 86 45.74 -4.55 -3.31
CA SER A 86 46.21 -3.20 -2.99
C SER A 86 45.13 -2.21 -2.56
N GLU A 87 43.83 -2.54 -2.70
CA GLU A 87 42.69 -1.66 -2.51
C GLU A 87 41.78 -2.04 -1.32
N LEU A 88 42.26 -2.99 -0.51
CA LEU A 88 41.50 -3.52 0.64
C LEU A 88 41.03 -2.46 1.66
N GLY A 89 41.77 -1.36 1.81
CA GLY A 89 41.40 -0.29 2.72
C GLY A 89 40.07 0.37 2.39
N GLU A 90 39.84 0.68 1.12
CA GLU A 90 38.59 1.29 0.63
C GLU A 90 37.42 0.30 0.73
N ALA A 91 37.66 -0.98 0.43
CA ALA A 91 36.64 -2.02 0.54
C ALA A 91 36.19 -2.25 2.00
N ILE A 92 37.10 -2.18 2.97
CA ILE A 92 36.80 -2.30 4.41
C ILE A 92 35.94 -1.13 4.86
N GLU A 93 36.25 0.09 4.41
CA GLU A 93 35.45 1.28 4.73
C GLU A 93 34.01 1.16 4.17
N ALA A 94 33.87 0.70 2.95
CA ALA A 94 32.55 0.45 2.33
C ALA A 94 31.73 -0.62 3.06
N ILE A 95 32.34 -1.66 3.65
CA ILE A 95 31.63 -2.61 4.50
C ILE A 95 31.17 -1.93 5.81
N ASN A 96 32.05 -1.19 6.45
CA ASN A 96 31.78 -0.55 7.73
C ASN A 96 30.69 0.52 7.63
N SER A 97 30.56 1.20 6.48
CA SER A 97 29.47 2.12 6.18
C SER A 97 28.15 1.42 5.80
N GLY A 98 28.14 0.10 5.69
CA GLY A 98 26.96 -0.70 5.26
C GLY A 98 26.63 -0.60 3.79
N GLU A 99 27.54 -0.13 2.96
CA GLU A 99 27.34 0.03 1.52
C GLU A 99 27.40 -1.32 0.79
N ILE A 100 28.27 -2.22 1.23
CA ILE A 100 28.45 -3.55 0.65
C ILE A 100 28.29 -4.66 1.68
N TYR A 101 27.86 -5.83 1.22
CA TYR A 101 27.77 -7.04 2.02
C TYR A 101 29.16 -7.65 2.25
N ARG A 102 29.94 -7.74 1.17
CA ARG A 102 31.27 -8.34 1.20
C ARG A 102 32.10 -7.86 -0.01
N TYR A 103 33.42 -7.88 0.14
CA TYR A 103 34.35 -7.78 -0.98
C TYR A 103 34.93 -9.15 -1.36
N ILE A 104 35.35 -9.29 -2.61
CA ILE A 104 35.99 -10.47 -3.17
C ILE A 104 37.33 -10.03 -3.76
N THR A 105 38.43 -10.64 -3.30
CA THR A 105 39.78 -10.31 -3.82
C THR A 105 40.09 -11.02 -5.11
N LYS A 106 40.69 -10.32 -6.06
CA LYS A 106 41.28 -10.90 -7.27
C LYS A 106 42.71 -11.35 -6.96
N PRO A 107 43.21 -12.51 -7.47
CA PRO A 107 42.53 -13.50 -8.32
C PRO A 107 41.48 -14.31 -7.53
N TRP A 108 40.39 -14.70 -8.19
CA TRP A 108 39.30 -15.43 -7.55
C TRP A 108 39.66 -16.89 -7.25
N ASP A 109 39.55 -17.29 -6.00
CA ASP A 109 39.50 -18.69 -5.62
C ASP A 109 38.08 -19.23 -5.83
N MET A 110 37.94 -20.31 -6.61
CA MET A 110 36.63 -20.85 -6.99
C MET A 110 35.79 -21.25 -5.77
N GLY A 111 36.41 -21.88 -4.77
CA GLY A 111 35.71 -22.36 -3.58
C GLY A 111 35.13 -21.20 -2.75
N SER A 112 35.97 -20.20 -2.49
CA SER A 112 35.60 -19.00 -1.74
C SER A 112 34.56 -18.17 -2.50
N LEU A 113 34.73 -17.97 -3.82
CA LEU A 113 33.79 -17.24 -4.65
C LEU A 113 32.41 -17.89 -4.64
N HIS A 114 32.31 -19.19 -4.83
CA HIS A 114 31.04 -19.92 -4.81
C HIS A 114 30.37 -19.84 -3.43
N ALA A 115 31.12 -19.98 -2.34
CA ALA A 115 30.59 -19.88 -1.00
C ALA A 115 30.04 -18.47 -0.73
N ASP A 116 30.77 -17.42 -1.10
CA ASP A 116 30.38 -16.04 -0.90
C ASP A 116 29.14 -15.68 -1.72
N LEU A 117 29.05 -16.13 -2.98
CA LEU A 117 27.88 -15.89 -3.82
C LEU A 117 26.65 -16.67 -3.36
N LYS A 118 26.80 -17.93 -2.90
CA LYS A 118 25.70 -18.69 -2.30
C LYS A 118 25.15 -17.98 -1.06
N ASN A 119 26.02 -17.56 -0.16
CA ASN A 119 25.59 -16.81 1.04
C ASN A 119 24.90 -15.49 0.67
N ALA A 120 25.36 -14.81 -0.37
CA ALA A 120 24.74 -13.57 -0.86
C ALA A 120 23.35 -13.84 -1.47
N LEU A 121 23.18 -14.91 -2.23
CA LEU A 121 21.90 -15.33 -2.80
C LEU A 121 20.91 -15.73 -1.70
N GLU A 122 21.34 -16.53 -0.72
CA GLU A 122 20.53 -16.90 0.46
C GLU A 122 20.09 -15.65 1.25
N LEU A 123 21.00 -14.68 1.43
CA LEU A 123 20.65 -13.41 2.09
C LEU A 123 19.61 -12.62 1.29
N ALA A 124 19.73 -12.59 -0.05
CA ALA A 124 18.75 -11.93 -0.92
C ALA A 124 17.37 -12.61 -0.83
N GLU A 125 17.35 -13.95 -0.83
CA GLU A 125 16.13 -14.74 -0.68
C GLU A 125 15.45 -14.48 0.67
N LEU A 126 16.19 -14.55 1.77
CA LEU A 126 15.69 -14.25 3.12
C LEU A 126 15.12 -12.82 3.25
N ARG A 127 15.76 -11.83 2.61
CA ARG A 127 15.24 -10.45 2.58
C ARG A 127 13.92 -10.38 1.83
N ASN A 128 13.81 -11.04 0.68
CA ASN A 128 12.58 -11.07 -0.11
C ASN A 128 11.45 -11.79 0.63
N GLU A 129 11.74 -12.94 1.25
CA GLU A 129 10.75 -13.67 2.05
C GLU A 129 10.25 -12.84 3.24
N ARG A 130 11.17 -12.22 3.99
CA ARG A 130 10.81 -11.31 5.07
C ARG A 130 9.87 -10.19 4.59
N ASP A 131 10.21 -9.55 3.47
CA ASP A 131 9.42 -8.44 2.94
C ASP A 131 8.06 -8.92 2.41
N HIS A 132 7.98 -10.14 1.91
CA HIS A 132 6.72 -10.79 1.54
C HIS A 132 5.84 -11.02 2.78
N LEU A 133 6.38 -11.66 3.80
CA LEU A 133 5.66 -11.93 5.06
C LEU A 133 5.20 -10.64 5.76
N VAL A 134 6.01 -9.58 5.72
CA VAL A 134 5.61 -8.27 6.26
C VAL A 134 4.42 -7.70 5.48
N ARG A 135 4.42 -7.78 4.14
CA ARG A 135 3.29 -7.32 3.33
C ARG A 135 2.03 -8.15 3.56
N GLU A 136 2.14 -9.47 3.59
CA GLU A 136 0.99 -10.34 3.90
C GLU A 136 0.40 -9.99 5.27
N LYS A 137 1.25 -9.84 6.27
CA LYS A 137 0.81 -9.43 7.60
C LYS A 137 0.08 -8.10 7.59
N LEU A 138 0.58 -7.11 6.85
CA LEU A 138 -0.06 -5.80 6.71
C LEU A 138 -1.44 -5.92 6.06
N LEU A 139 -1.55 -6.68 4.97
CA LEU A 139 -2.83 -6.91 4.29
C LEU A 139 -3.86 -7.56 5.22
N VAL A 140 -3.47 -8.61 5.95
CA VAL A 140 -4.36 -9.27 6.91
C VAL A 140 -4.81 -8.30 8.00
N GLN A 141 -3.92 -7.47 8.54
CA GLN A 141 -4.26 -6.48 9.56
C GLN A 141 -5.22 -5.40 9.01
N GLN A 142 -5.01 -4.95 7.79
CA GLN A 142 -5.90 -4.02 7.12
C GLN A 142 -7.29 -4.59 6.89
N GLN A 143 -7.38 -5.84 6.39
CA GLN A 143 -8.65 -6.54 6.22
C GLN A 143 -9.40 -6.73 7.54
N GLN A 144 -8.70 -7.13 8.60
CA GLN A 144 -9.30 -7.27 9.94
C GLN A 144 -9.84 -5.94 10.46
N LEU A 145 -9.13 -4.84 10.27
CA LEU A 145 -9.60 -3.52 10.68
C LEU A 145 -10.84 -3.09 9.90
N LEU A 146 -10.83 -3.24 8.58
CA LEU A 146 -11.98 -2.91 7.73
C LEU A 146 -13.19 -3.78 8.09
N GLY A 147 -13.01 -5.08 8.28
CA GLY A 147 -14.06 -6.00 8.73
C GLY A 147 -14.65 -5.58 10.08
N THR A 148 -13.79 -5.22 11.03
CA THR A 148 -14.22 -4.72 12.36
C THR A 148 -15.03 -3.43 12.24
N ARG A 149 -14.59 -2.49 11.41
CA ARG A 149 -15.29 -1.22 11.16
C ARG A 149 -16.64 -1.44 10.48
N MET A 150 -16.69 -2.25 9.44
CA MET A 150 -17.95 -2.58 8.77
C MET A 150 -18.94 -3.26 9.72
N ALA A 151 -18.49 -4.24 10.53
CA ALA A 151 -19.33 -4.86 11.53
C ALA A 151 -19.82 -3.86 12.60
N SER A 152 -18.97 -2.95 13.05
CA SER A 152 -19.32 -1.88 13.96
C SER A 152 -20.39 -0.95 13.34
N LEU A 153 -20.20 -0.50 12.10
CA LEU A 153 -21.18 0.33 11.40
C LEU A 153 -22.52 -0.40 11.23
N ALA A 154 -22.51 -1.73 10.98
CA ALA A 154 -23.72 -2.51 10.89
C ALA A 154 -24.48 -2.57 12.22
N MET A 155 -23.79 -2.80 13.34
CA MET A 155 -24.39 -2.78 14.68
C MET A 155 -24.93 -1.38 15.03
N LEU A 156 -24.16 -0.33 14.78
CA LEU A 156 -24.57 1.04 15.07
C LEU A 156 -25.74 1.48 14.19
N GLY A 157 -25.73 1.13 12.90
CA GLY A 157 -26.83 1.40 11.98
C GLY A 157 -28.12 0.71 12.38
N ALA A 158 -28.06 -0.56 12.82
CA ALA A 158 -29.22 -1.30 13.31
C ALA A 158 -29.81 -0.70 14.61
N GLY A 159 -28.96 -0.13 15.47
CA GLY A 159 -29.42 0.58 16.66
C GLY A 159 -29.97 1.98 16.39
N ALA A 160 -29.61 2.59 15.25
CA ALA A 160 -29.99 3.95 14.92
C ALA A 160 -31.36 4.07 14.22
N VAL A 161 -31.85 3.01 13.56
CA VAL A 161 -33.12 3.03 12.81
C VAL A 161 -34.05 1.90 13.22
N SER A 162 -35.37 2.19 13.25
CA SER A 162 -36.40 1.19 13.51
C SER A 162 -36.72 0.42 12.22
N GLY A 163 -35.78 -0.35 11.67
CA GLY A 163 -35.98 -1.08 10.43
C GLY A 163 -34.69 -1.69 9.87
N ASP A 164 -34.73 -2.14 8.61
CA ASP A 164 -33.56 -2.73 7.95
C ASP A 164 -32.56 -1.62 7.55
N SER A 165 -31.41 -1.64 8.20
CA SER A 165 -30.27 -0.75 7.90
C SER A 165 -29.33 -1.31 6.83
N SER A 166 -29.52 -2.56 6.39
CA SER A 166 -28.57 -3.26 5.50
C SER A 166 -28.42 -2.58 4.14
N GLY A 167 -29.52 -2.08 3.57
CA GLY A 167 -29.50 -1.31 2.31
C GLY A 167 -28.69 -0.02 2.40
N ALA A 168 -28.82 0.72 3.49
CA ALA A 168 -28.05 1.95 3.71
C ALA A 168 -26.55 1.67 3.85
N LEU A 169 -26.20 0.64 4.59
CA LEU A 169 -24.81 0.20 4.77
C LEU A 169 -24.19 -0.31 3.47
N GLN A 170 -24.95 -1.05 2.68
CA GLN A 170 -24.50 -1.49 1.37
C GLN A 170 -24.23 -0.31 0.44
N ARG A 171 -25.10 0.71 0.45
CA ARG A 171 -24.86 1.95 -0.31
C ARG A 171 -23.64 2.69 0.18
N TYR A 172 -23.44 2.77 1.50
CA TYR A 172 -22.24 3.36 2.08
C TYR A 172 -20.98 2.65 1.58
N ALA A 173 -20.94 1.34 1.65
CA ALA A 173 -19.79 0.53 1.25
C ALA A 173 -19.52 0.61 -0.26
N ARG A 174 -20.58 0.53 -1.10
CA ARG A 174 -20.46 0.73 -2.56
C ARG A 174 -19.96 2.12 -2.93
N THR A 175 -20.44 3.15 -2.22
CA THR A 175 -19.94 4.50 -2.42
C THR A 175 -18.45 4.56 -2.11
N ALA A 176 -18.02 4.01 -0.98
CA ALA A 176 -16.61 3.96 -0.58
C ALA A 176 -15.74 3.28 -1.67
N LEU A 177 -16.18 2.16 -2.23
CA LEU A 177 -15.51 1.50 -3.34
C LEU A 177 -15.46 2.38 -4.60
N THR A 178 -16.58 2.98 -4.98
CA THR A 178 -16.70 3.82 -6.18
C THR A 178 -15.75 5.01 -6.14
N VAL A 179 -15.57 5.62 -4.97
CA VAL A 179 -14.69 6.79 -4.80
C VAL A 179 -13.24 6.44 -4.48
N GLY A 180 -12.89 5.14 -4.50
CA GLY A 180 -11.51 4.67 -4.31
C GLY A 180 -11.06 4.71 -2.84
N CYS A 181 -11.94 4.33 -1.90
CA CYS A 181 -11.58 4.18 -0.50
C CYS A 181 -10.53 3.08 -0.35
N SER A 182 -9.39 3.43 0.22
CA SER A 182 -8.34 2.46 0.58
C SER A 182 -8.36 2.17 2.09
N ALA A 183 -7.76 1.05 2.47
CA ALA A 183 -7.54 0.73 3.87
C ALA A 183 -6.64 1.80 4.54
N PRO A 184 -6.83 2.08 5.84
CA PRO A 184 -6.05 3.10 6.53
C PRO A 184 -4.56 2.75 6.56
N THR A 185 -3.73 3.70 6.14
CA THR A 185 -2.28 3.59 6.26
C THR A 185 -1.88 3.82 7.72
N THR A 186 -1.38 2.81 8.37
CA THR A 186 -1.07 2.88 9.81
C THR A 186 0.30 2.28 10.09
N PRO A 187 1.13 2.88 10.95
CA PRO A 187 2.34 2.27 11.46
C PRO A 187 1.98 1.16 12.46
N TRP A 188 1.64 -0.02 11.94
CA TRP A 188 1.15 -1.17 12.73
C TRP A 188 2.09 -1.61 13.86
N ASN A 189 3.37 -1.32 13.75
CA ASN A 189 4.35 -1.58 14.79
C ASN A 189 4.16 -0.73 16.06
N GLN A 190 3.38 0.35 15.99
CA GLN A 190 3.07 1.23 17.13
C GLN A 190 1.79 0.82 17.85
N TRP A 191 1.00 -0.10 17.28
CA TRP A 191 -0.28 -0.54 17.84
C TRP A 191 -0.16 -1.95 18.43
N ASN A 192 -0.58 -2.09 19.70
CA ASN A 192 -0.92 -3.39 20.25
C ASN A 192 -2.44 -3.62 20.10
N TYR A 193 -2.85 -4.88 20.19
CA TYR A 193 -4.24 -5.27 19.98
C TYR A 193 -5.22 -4.58 20.95
N ALA A 194 -4.86 -4.44 22.22
CA ALA A 194 -5.71 -3.79 23.22
C ALA A 194 -5.89 -2.29 22.94
N GLY A 195 -4.81 -1.59 22.58
CA GLY A 195 -4.85 -0.19 22.19
C GLY A 195 -5.71 0.04 20.95
N LEU A 196 -5.60 -0.84 19.96
CA LEU A 196 -6.43 -0.77 18.76
C LEU A 196 -7.92 -0.96 19.07
N LEU A 197 -8.28 -1.96 19.88
CA LEU A 197 -9.67 -2.17 20.31
C LEU A 197 -10.23 -0.98 21.08
N GLN A 198 -9.44 -0.40 21.98
CA GLN A 198 -9.84 0.78 22.73
C GLN A 198 -10.08 1.99 21.79
N ALA A 199 -9.19 2.22 20.83
CA ALA A 199 -9.32 3.29 19.85
C ALA A 199 -10.58 3.12 18.98
N GLU A 200 -10.82 1.92 18.46
CA GLU A 200 -12.02 1.62 17.66
C GLU A 200 -13.32 1.68 18.50
N ALA A 201 -13.29 1.33 19.78
CA ALA A 201 -14.43 1.50 20.67
C ALA A 201 -14.76 2.98 20.90
N GLN A 202 -13.76 3.84 21.15
CA GLN A 202 -13.95 5.29 21.26
C GLN A 202 -14.49 5.89 19.96
N ARG A 203 -13.99 5.42 18.82
CA ARG A 203 -14.47 5.81 17.50
C ARG A 203 -15.95 5.41 17.32
N GLY A 204 -16.34 4.20 17.69
CA GLY A 204 -17.75 3.74 17.67
C GLY A 204 -18.69 4.62 18.50
N MET A 205 -18.26 5.05 19.68
CA MET A 205 -19.03 6.00 20.50
C MET A 205 -19.20 7.35 19.81
N ALA A 206 -18.15 7.90 19.21
CA ALA A 206 -18.23 9.17 18.48
C ALA A 206 -19.15 9.05 17.24
N ILE A 207 -19.10 7.94 16.51
CA ILE A 207 -20.02 7.66 15.40
C ILE A 207 -21.47 7.63 15.90
N THR A 208 -21.75 6.92 16.99
CA THR A 208 -23.09 6.83 17.57
C THR A 208 -23.64 8.22 17.93
N GLN A 209 -22.84 9.06 18.55
CA GLN A 209 -23.20 10.44 18.86
C GLN A 209 -23.50 11.26 17.60
N GLY A 210 -22.64 11.13 16.57
CA GLY A 210 -22.83 11.77 15.28
C GLY A 210 -24.12 11.35 14.58
N LEU A 211 -24.39 10.03 14.52
CA LEU A 211 -25.62 9.49 13.93
C LEU A 211 -26.87 10.02 14.65
N SER A 212 -26.88 9.98 15.98
CA SER A 212 -28.01 10.47 16.80
C SER A 212 -28.29 11.98 16.60
N ARG A 213 -27.20 12.76 16.51
CA ARG A 213 -27.30 14.19 16.24
C ARG A 213 -27.98 14.46 14.89
N TRP A 214 -27.46 13.85 13.81
CA TRP A 214 -27.97 14.06 12.46
C TRP A 214 -29.42 13.57 12.30
N GLN A 215 -29.77 12.44 12.92
CA GLN A 215 -31.15 11.96 12.91
C GLN A 215 -32.15 12.97 13.53
N ALA A 216 -31.76 13.67 14.59
CA ALA A 216 -32.57 14.71 15.17
C ALA A 216 -32.71 15.94 14.25
N GLU A 217 -31.68 16.24 13.44
CA GLU A 217 -31.66 17.39 12.53
C GLU A 217 -32.42 17.14 11.22
N PHE A 218 -32.46 15.91 10.68
CA PHE A 218 -33.06 15.64 9.36
C PHE A 218 -34.58 15.72 9.31
N GLY A 219 -35.28 15.54 10.42
CA GLY A 219 -36.74 15.70 10.48
C GLY A 219 -37.52 14.60 9.73
N ALA A 220 -38.80 14.89 9.40
CA ALA A 220 -39.69 13.89 8.79
C ALA A 220 -39.89 14.04 7.28
N ASP A 221 -39.58 15.19 6.71
CA ASP A 221 -39.77 15.47 5.27
C ASP A 221 -38.64 14.81 4.44
N ARG A 222 -39.01 13.81 3.67
CA ARG A 222 -38.12 13.03 2.83
C ARG A 222 -38.36 13.24 1.31
N THR A 223 -38.80 14.42 0.91
CA THR A 223 -38.82 14.76 -0.52
C THR A 223 -37.36 14.80 -1.04
N PRO A 224 -37.09 14.39 -2.29
CA PRO A 224 -35.75 14.38 -2.84
C PRO A 224 -35.01 15.71 -2.69
N GLU A 225 -35.65 16.82 -3.04
CA GLU A 225 -35.07 18.16 -2.97
C GLU A 225 -34.71 18.53 -1.52
N ARG A 226 -35.60 18.20 -0.58
CA ARG A 226 -35.37 18.48 0.84
C ARG A 226 -34.26 17.58 1.40
N ALA A 227 -34.25 16.32 1.04
CA ALA A 227 -33.23 15.35 1.48
C ALA A 227 -31.83 15.77 1.04
N PHE A 228 -31.67 16.15 -0.24
CA PHE A 228 -30.39 16.60 -0.76
C PHE A 228 -30.00 18.01 -0.23
N ALA A 229 -30.94 18.88 0.06
CA ALA A 229 -30.64 20.15 0.73
C ALA A 229 -30.10 19.93 2.16
N LEU A 230 -30.65 18.97 2.90
CA LEU A 230 -30.16 18.59 4.24
C LEU A 230 -28.78 17.94 4.17
N LEU A 231 -28.57 17.07 3.19
CA LEU A 231 -27.23 16.48 2.96
C LEU A 231 -26.19 17.56 2.63
N ALA A 232 -26.53 18.51 1.76
CA ALA A 232 -25.65 19.62 1.40
C ALA A 232 -25.28 20.47 2.61
N GLN A 233 -26.28 20.78 3.46
CA GLN A 233 -26.04 21.50 4.72
C GLN A 233 -25.10 20.71 5.65
N ALA A 234 -25.33 19.40 5.82
CA ALA A 234 -24.53 18.53 6.68
C ALA A 234 -23.10 18.36 6.21
N LEU A 235 -22.87 18.38 4.89
CA LEU A 235 -21.55 18.29 4.24
C LEU A 235 -20.93 19.67 3.90
N ASN A 236 -21.53 20.73 4.39
CA ASN A 236 -21.09 22.12 4.18
C ASN A 236 -20.86 22.47 2.70
N THR A 237 -21.81 22.08 1.84
CA THR A 237 -21.80 22.31 0.39
C THR A 237 -23.17 22.82 -0.10
N GLN A 238 -23.37 22.91 -1.41
CA GLN A 238 -24.62 23.37 -2.02
C GLN A 238 -25.35 22.25 -2.74
N ALA A 239 -26.67 22.22 -2.58
CA ALA A 239 -27.55 21.36 -3.34
C ALA A 239 -28.04 22.04 -4.62
N GLN A 240 -28.24 21.26 -5.68
CA GLN A 240 -28.89 21.67 -6.93
C GLN A 240 -30.04 20.70 -7.20
N GLY A 241 -31.26 21.07 -6.76
CA GLY A 241 -32.40 20.16 -6.79
C GLY A 241 -32.14 18.92 -5.93
N ALA A 242 -32.30 17.73 -6.54
CA ALA A 242 -32.05 16.46 -5.89
C ALA A 242 -30.59 15.96 -6.13
N SER A 243 -29.62 16.85 -6.11
CA SER A 243 -28.20 16.52 -6.23
C SER A 243 -27.29 17.39 -5.38
N VAL A 244 -26.11 16.86 -5.05
CA VAL A 244 -25.07 17.52 -4.27
C VAL A 244 -23.70 17.26 -4.93
N SER A 245 -22.89 18.32 -5.03
CA SER A 245 -21.53 18.25 -5.55
C SER A 245 -20.50 18.32 -4.41
N LEU A 246 -19.50 17.43 -4.47
CA LEU A 246 -18.40 17.36 -3.50
C LEU A 246 -17.07 17.48 -4.21
N SER A 247 -16.18 18.31 -3.69
CA SER A 247 -14.79 18.44 -4.17
C SER A 247 -13.88 17.34 -3.63
N SER A 248 -14.26 16.65 -2.55
CA SER A 248 -13.50 15.61 -1.88
C SER A 248 -14.36 14.39 -1.57
N ALA A 249 -13.76 13.20 -1.64
CA ALA A 249 -14.40 11.95 -1.22
C ALA A 249 -14.32 11.71 0.30
N THR A 250 -13.60 12.55 1.05
CA THR A 250 -13.35 12.33 2.48
C THR A 250 -14.61 12.07 3.30
N PRO A 251 -15.69 12.86 3.20
CA PRO A 251 -16.90 12.59 3.97
C PRO A 251 -17.59 11.26 3.64
N LEU A 252 -17.32 10.71 2.44
CA LEU A 252 -17.92 9.47 1.97
C LEU A 252 -17.15 8.22 2.44
N THR A 253 -15.89 8.37 2.87
CA THR A 253 -14.97 7.26 3.16
C THR A 253 -14.40 7.28 4.57
N ALA A 254 -14.43 8.39 5.27
CA ALA A 254 -13.72 8.61 6.54
C ALA A 254 -14.04 7.59 7.64
N LEU A 255 -15.28 7.06 7.66
CA LEU A 255 -15.62 6.02 8.64
C LEU A 255 -14.89 4.70 8.40
N LEU A 256 -14.31 4.47 7.21
CA LEU A 256 -13.54 3.27 6.89
C LEU A 256 -12.03 3.53 6.88
N ASN A 257 -11.58 4.63 6.26
CA ASN A 257 -10.16 4.83 5.94
C ASN A 257 -9.37 5.73 6.90
N ALA A 258 -10.01 6.36 7.89
CA ALA A 258 -9.30 7.17 8.87
C ALA A 258 -8.31 6.34 9.70
N ALA A 259 -7.19 6.94 10.14
CA ALA A 259 -6.22 6.24 10.97
C ALA A 259 -6.84 5.75 12.30
N PRO A 260 -6.38 4.62 12.87
CA PRO A 260 -6.81 4.19 14.19
C PRO A 260 -6.57 5.29 15.23
N GLY A 261 -7.56 5.51 16.12
CA GLY A 261 -7.51 6.57 17.12
C GLY A 261 -7.95 7.95 16.62
N GLN A 262 -8.09 8.16 15.33
CA GLN A 262 -8.71 9.38 14.79
C GLN A 262 -10.22 9.29 14.97
N LEU A 263 -10.80 10.22 15.75
CA LEU A 263 -12.24 10.31 15.92
C LEU A 263 -12.87 10.98 14.68
N PRO A 264 -14.05 10.51 14.24
CA PRO A 264 -14.74 11.13 13.12
C PRO A 264 -15.25 12.53 13.48
N GLU A 265 -15.15 13.43 12.50
CA GLU A 265 -15.77 14.75 12.59
C GLU A 265 -17.29 14.69 12.31
N ALA A 266 -17.99 15.80 12.54
CA ALA A 266 -19.44 15.81 12.42
C ALA A 266 -19.94 15.51 11.00
N ASP A 267 -19.29 16.08 9.97
CA ASP A 267 -19.60 15.88 8.55
C ASP A 267 -19.26 14.47 8.07
N GLU A 268 -18.22 13.83 8.62
CA GLU A 268 -17.84 12.46 8.28
C GLU A 268 -18.90 11.42 8.72
N THR A 269 -19.69 11.72 9.75
CA THR A 269 -20.83 10.88 10.17
C THR A 269 -22.12 11.19 9.42
N ALA A 270 -22.22 12.37 8.81
CA ALA A 270 -23.42 12.87 8.15
C ALA A 270 -23.86 12.00 6.99
N TRP A 271 -22.91 11.51 6.16
CA TRP A 271 -23.22 10.69 5.01
C TRP A 271 -23.91 9.39 5.40
N LEU A 272 -23.37 8.64 6.37
CA LEU A 272 -24.00 7.42 6.83
C LEU A 272 -25.34 7.71 7.52
N ALA A 273 -25.42 8.73 8.36
CA ALA A 273 -26.66 9.12 9.01
C ALA A 273 -27.76 9.48 7.98
N TRP A 274 -27.38 10.20 6.92
CA TRP A 274 -28.29 10.55 5.84
C TRP A 274 -28.76 9.32 5.06
N LEU A 275 -27.88 8.36 4.73
CA LEU A 275 -28.25 7.13 4.06
C LEU A 275 -29.22 6.29 4.89
N LEU A 276 -29.01 6.21 6.23
CA LEU A 276 -29.89 5.53 7.16
C LEU A 276 -31.27 6.20 7.24
N TRP A 277 -31.28 7.55 7.22
CA TRP A 277 -32.53 8.33 7.27
C TRP A 277 -33.24 8.34 5.91
N TRP A 278 -32.53 8.64 4.81
CA TRP A 278 -33.09 8.73 3.45
C TRP A 278 -33.65 7.40 2.98
N ASN A 279 -32.90 6.34 3.18
CA ASN A 279 -33.21 4.94 2.87
C ASN A 279 -33.80 4.68 1.47
N ALA A 280 -33.37 5.47 0.46
CA ALA A 280 -33.71 5.31 -0.93
C ALA A 280 -32.43 5.26 -1.80
N PRO A 281 -32.52 4.80 -3.07
CA PRO A 281 -31.38 4.71 -3.97
C PRO A 281 -30.70 6.05 -4.22
N VAL A 282 -29.37 6.04 -4.26
CA VAL A 282 -28.52 7.18 -4.58
C VAL A 282 -27.38 6.75 -5.50
N GLN A 283 -27.06 7.58 -6.47
CA GLN A 283 -25.98 7.36 -7.42
C GLN A 283 -24.84 8.33 -7.14
N VAL A 284 -23.61 7.82 -7.20
CA VAL A 284 -22.37 8.60 -7.03
C VAL A 284 -21.61 8.58 -8.35
N LEU A 285 -21.37 9.75 -8.91
CA LEU A 285 -20.77 9.94 -10.22
C LEU A 285 -19.51 10.82 -10.12
N PRO A 286 -18.43 10.50 -10.88
CA PRO A 286 -17.28 11.40 -10.95
C PRO A 286 -17.61 12.66 -11.75
N GLN A 287 -17.01 13.80 -11.39
CA GLN A 287 -17.13 15.07 -12.10
C GLN A 287 -15.96 15.29 -13.08
N ALA A 288 -16.23 15.95 -14.20
CA ALA A 288 -15.21 16.21 -15.24
C ALA A 288 -14.04 17.11 -14.76
N GLY A 289 -14.22 17.87 -13.69
CA GLY A 289 -13.19 18.74 -13.10
C GLY A 289 -12.55 18.18 -11.82
N GLY A 290 -12.80 16.92 -11.49
CA GLY A 290 -12.48 16.31 -10.20
C GLY A 290 -13.61 16.50 -9.18
N GLY A 291 -13.69 15.55 -8.23
CA GLY A 291 -14.79 15.51 -7.25
C GLY A 291 -15.94 14.59 -7.66
N TRP A 292 -17.07 14.70 -6.96
CA TRP A 292 -18.15 13.72 -7.02
C TRP A 292 -19.52 14.41 -7.01
N THR A 293 -20.47 13.84 -7.74
CA THR A 293 -21.89 14.22 -7.68
C THR A 293 -22.69 13.10 -7.05
N LEU A 294 -23.44 13.42 -6.02
CA LEU A 294 -24.45 12.56 -5.40
C LEU A 294 -25.82 12.97 -5.95
N GLN A 295 -26.60 12.04 -6.47
CA GLN A 295 -27.96 12.31 -6.99
C GLN A 295 -28.93 11.18 -6.68
N ALA A 296 -30.21 11.48 -6.61
CA ALA A 296 -31.25 10.48 -6.48
C ALA A 296 -31.21 9.53 -7.68
N ALA A 297 -31.43 8.25 -7.46
CA ALA A 297 -31.48 7.24 -8.51
C ALA A 297 -32.89 6.66 -8.61
N ASP A 298 -33.37 6.50 -9.85
CA ASP A 298 -34.70 5.93 -10.14
C ASP A 298 -34.73 4.39 -10.11
N SER A 299 -33.55 3.74 -10.03
CA SER A 299 -33.45 2.28 -10.10
C SER A 299 -33.62 1.64 -8.73
N VAL A 300 -34.44 0.60 -8.65
CA VAL A 300 -34.51 -0.27 -7.49
C VAL A 300 -33.21 -1.07 -7.39
N GLU A 301 -32.44 -0.83 -6.34
CA GLU A 301 -31.25 -1.63 -6.07
C GLU A 301 -31.66 -3.06 -5.66
N PRO A 302 -30.93 -4.09 -6.13
CA PRO A 302 -31.17 -5.45 -5.68
C PRO A 302 -30.92 -5.53 -4.16
N ALA A 303 -31.75 -6.33 -3.48
CA ALA A 303 -31.55 -6.59 -2.06
C ALA A 303 -30.13 -7.16 -1.79
N PRO A 304 -29.53 -6.79 -0.64
CA PRO A 304 -28.21 -7.32 -0.30
C PRO A 304 -28.20 -8.86 -0.34
N THR A 305 -27.22 -9.44 -1.00
CA THR A 305 -26.97 -10.88 -0.94
C THR A 305 -26.46 -11.25 0.45
N ARG A 306 -26.56 -12.51 0.85
CA ARG A 306 -26.09 -12.96 2.17
C ARG A 306 -24.62 -12.66 2.40
N ASP A 307 -23.82 -12.66 1.33
CA ASP A 307 -22.36 -12.54 1.37
C ASP A 307 -21.86 -11.16 0.95
N TRP A 308 -22.77 -10.16 0.86
CA TRP A 308 -22.41 -8.81 0.37
C TRP A 308 -21.33 -8.13 1.22
N LEU A 309 -21.34 -8.38 2.51
CA LEU A 309 -20.39 -7.76 3.44
C LEU A 309 -18.96 -8.32 3.23
N GLU A 310 -18.86 -9.63 3.06
CA GLU A 310 -17.59 -10.30 2.78
C GLU A 310 -16.98 -9.82 1.47
N GLN A 311 -17.78 -9.78 0.41
CA GLN A 311 -17.38 -9.27 -0.91
C GLN A 311 -16.89 -7.82 -0.87
N VAL A 312 -17.56 -6.96 -0.10
CA VAL A 312 -17.14 -5.55 0.04
C VAL A 312 -15.83 -5.43 0.81
N ILE A 313 -15.64 -6.21 1.89
CA ILE A 313 -14.40 -6.19 2.68
C ILE A 313 -13.21 -6.65 1.82
N GLU A 314 -13.38 -7.71 1.04
CA GLU A 314 -12.36 -8.19 0.10
C GLU A 314 -11.99 -7.11 -0.92
N GLN A 315 -12.98 -6.50 -1.57
CA GLN A 315 -12.75 -5.44 -2.56
C GLN A 315 -12.09 -4.19 -1.97
N LEU A 316 -12.46 -3.78 -0.76
CA LEU A 316 -11.82 -2.65 -0.06
C LEU A 316 -10.37 -2.94 0.35
N ALA A 317 -10.00 -4.19 0.52
CA ALA A 317 -8.66 -4.59 0.89
C ALA A 317 -7.72 -4.77 -0.33
N GLU A 318 -8.26 -4.92 -1.53
CA GLU A 318 -7.51 -5.04 -2.79
C GLU A 318 -7.11 -3.68 -3.41
N ILE A 319 -7.74 -2.57 -2.97
CA ILE A 319 -7.44 -1.20 -3.41
C ILE A 319 -6.27 -0.62 -2.60
#